data_dbdb2f0abcfdc99afb01ba4eb8d002c8
#
_entry.id   dbdb2f0abcfdc99afb01ba4eb8d002c8
#
_cell.length_a   1.000
_cell.length_b   1.000
_cell.length_c   1.000
_cell.angle_alpha   90.00
_cell.angle_beta   90.00
_cell.angle_gamma   90.00
#
_symmetry.space_group_name_H-M   'P 1'
#
loop_
_entity.id
_entity.type
_entity.pdbx_description
1 polymer ?
#
loop_
_entity_poly.entity_id
_entity_poly.type
_entity_poly.pdbx_seq_one_letter_code
_entity_poly.pdbx_strand_id
1 'polypeptide(L)'
;MKIFIDQSKLRKRAILSHVASLGGLFVLMFGLVMPLFLPRLAVLAQILVIVGILVSMSGIYLANRWVRKPRPEDSLAEALKTLGDGYNLYHYTSLKGKHILLMPNGIMVLETINLAGEFSYLNGRWKEKMNLGRAIRYLLEEHLGDPITSARRAVKDLKGQIHTSLGESLSVPILSAIVFLHPLAQLEVKGAPIPVCKVDKLRKMVVIKAPKLAPEVYEQISSFLEKSTLG
;
A
#
# COMPACT_ATOMS: atom_id res chain seq x y z
N MET A 1 -21.06 2.28 5.40
CA MET A 1 -19.72 2.62 4.83
C MET A 1 -19.71 2.34 3.35
N LYS A 2 -19.21 3.26 2.51
CA LYS A 2 -18.99 3.06 1.07
C LYS A 2 -17.51 2.84 0.79
N ILE A 3 -17.19 2.07 -0.27
CA ILE A 3 -15.82 1.75 -0.67
C ILE A 3 -15.64 2.16 -2.12
N PHE A 4 -14.60 2.95 -2.40
CA PHE A 4 -14.26 3.47 -3.72
C PHE A 4 -12.89 2.93 -4.13
N ILE A 5 -12.84 2.26 -5.28
CA ILE A 5 -11.63 1.65 -5.80
C ILE A 5 -11.63 1.64 -7.33
N ASP A 6 -10.54 2.05 -7.95
CA ASP A 6 -10.36 1.94 -9.40
C ASP A 6 -9.96 0.52 -9.79
N GLN A 7 -10.96 -0.29 -10.12
CA GLN A 7 -10.77 -1.68 -10.56
C GLN A 7 -9.94 -1.78 -11.85
N SER A 8 -10.02 -0.76 -12.73
CA SER A 8 -9.27 -0.76 -13.99
C SER A 8 -7.77 -0.62 -13.76
N LYS A 9 -7.37 0.26 -12.85
CA LYS A 9 -5.96 0.42 -12.43
C LYS A 9 -5.42 -0.85 -11.78
N LEU A 10 -6.21 -1.49 -10.91
CA LEU A 10 -5.81 -2.75 -10.29
C LEU A 10 -5.62 -3.86 -11.32
N ARG A 11 -6.56 -4.01 -12.25
CA ARG A 11 -6.50 -5.02 -13.31
C ARG A 11 -5.28 -4.82 -14.21
N LYS A 12 -4.99 -3.59 -14.63
CA LYS A 12 -3.81 -3.27 -15.44
C LYS A 12 -2.51 -3.65 -14.71
N ARG A 13 -2.41 -3.35 -13.41
CA ARG A 13 -1.22 -3.70 -12.59
C ARG A 13 -1.09 -5.21 -12.39
N ALA A 14 -2.21 -5.92 -12.19
CA ALA A 14 -2.20 -7.38 -12.10
C ALA A 14 -1.75 -8.03 -13.43
N ILE A 15 -2.25 -7.55 -14.57
CA ILE A 15 -1.82 -8.03 -15.89
C ILE A 15 -0.32 -7.77 -16.09
N LEU A 16 0.16 -6.56 -15.78
CA LEU A 16 1.57 -6.23 -15.90
C LEU A 16 2.46 -7.16 -15.06
N SER A 17 2.03 -7.50 -13.84
CA SER A 17 2.80 -8.41 -12.98
C SER A 17 2.86 -9.82 -13.56
N HIS A 18 1.77 -10.34 -14.12
CA HIS A 18 1.75 -11.64 -14.78
C HIS A 18 2.61 -11.66 -16.05
N VAL A 19 2.48 -10.63 -16.88
CA VAL A 19 3.30 -10.51 -18.11
C VAL A 19 4.78 -10.43 -17.77
N ALA A 20 5.18 -9.65 -16.76
CA ALA A 20 6.56 -9.56 -16.34
C ALA A 20 7.07 -10.90 -15.77
N SER A 21 6.29 -11.56 -14.91
CA SER A 21 6.69 -12.83 -14.29
C SER A 21 6.85 -13.96 -15.32
N LEU A 22 5.82 -14.18 -16.14
CA LEU A 22 5.83 -15.24 -17.15
C LEU A 22 6.78 -14.92 -18.32
N GLY A 23 6.78 -13.65 -18.78
CA GLY A 23 7.69 -13.21 -19.84
C GLY A 23 9.16 -13.31 -19.42
N GLY A 24 9.48 -12.92 -18.18
CA GLY A 24 10.84 -13.09 -17.64
C GLY A 24 11.26 -14.55 -17.56
N LEU A 25 10.34 -15.45 -17.12
CA LEU A 25 10.59 -16.89 -17.10
C LEU A 25 10.83 -17.44 -18.52
N PHE A 26 10.05 -17.00 -19.49
CA PHE A 26 10.22 -17.40 -20.89
C PHE A 26 11.58 -16.95 -21.44
N VAL A 27 11.99 -15.69 -21.20
CA VAL A 27 13.32 -15.18 -21.61
C VAL A 27 14.44 -15.98 -20.94
N LEU A 28 14.30 -16.32 -19.66
CA LEU A 28 15.26 -17.14 -18.93
C LEU A 28 15.40 -18.54 -19.56
N MET A 29 14.28 -19.22 -19.78
CA MET A 29 14.26 -20.55 -20.41
C MET A 29 14.87 -20.51 -21.80
N PHE A 30 14.56 -19.49 -22.60
CA PHE A 30 15.14 -19.32 -23.93
C PHE A 30 16.66 -19.13 -23.87
N GLY A 31 17.15 -18.30 -22.90
CA GLY A 31 18.58 -18.12 -22.68
C GLY A 31 19.31 -19.41 -22.26
N LEU A 32 18.66 -20.28 -21.46
CA LEU A 32 19.25 -21.58 -21.07
C LEU A 32 19.34 -22.59 -22.23
N VAL A 33 18.33 -22.60 -23.10
CA VAL A 33 18.23 -23.57 -24.18
C VAL A 33 19.04 -23.16 -25.42
N MET A 34 19.14 -21.85 -25.67
CA MET A 34 19.78 -21.27 -26.85
C MET A 34 21.21 -21.78 -27.13
N PRO A 35 22.12 -21.91 -26.16
CA PRO A 35 23.49 -22.40 -26.41
C PRO A 35 23.59 -23.85 -26.93
N LEU A 36 22.56 -24.65 -26.66
CA LEU A 36 22.52 -26.05 -27.14
C LEU A 36 22.38 -26.13 -28.65
N PHE A 37 21.71 -25.18 -29.25
CA PHE A 37 21.45 -25.09 -30.70
C PHE A 37 22.39 -24.12 -31.41
N LEU A 38 22.82 -23.06 -30.70
CA LEU A 38 23.61 -21.95 -31.25
C LEU A 38 24.79 -21.61 -30.30
N PRO A 39 25.83 -22.46 -30.23
CA PRO A 39 26.96 -22.26 -29.31
C PRO A 39 27.70 -20.93 -29.53
N ARG A 40 27.70 -20.40 -30.75
CA ARG A 40 28.31 -19.10 -31.08
C ARG A 40 27.66 -17.90 -30.36
N LEU A 41 26.43 -18.07 -29.87
CA LEU A 41 25.68 -17.03 -29.15
C LEU A 41 25.69 -17.23 -27.62
N ALA A 42 26.65 -17.96 -27.09
CA ALA A 42 26.71 -18.27 -25.65
C ALA A 42 26.76 -17.01 -24.76
N VAL A 43 27.46 -15.97 -25.17
CA VAL A 43 27.52 -14.70 -24.44
C VAL A 43 26.14 -14.03 -24.42
N LEU A 44 25.43 -14.00 -25.56
CA LEU A 44 24.06 -13.45 -25.63
C LEU A 44 23.11 -14.27 -24.76
N ALA A 45 23.24 -15.59 -24.75
CA ALA A 45 22.45 -16.49 -23.92
C ALA A 45 22.62 -16.19 -22.42
N GLN A 46 23.85 -15.95 -21.96
CA GLN A 46 24.11 -15.55 -20.57
C GLN A 46 23.43 -14.23 -20.21
N ILE A 47 23.48 -13.25 -21.11
CA ILE A 47 22.78 -11.96 -20.92
C ILE A 47 21.27 -12.19 -20.80
N LEU A 48 20.68 -13.02 -21.66
CA LEU A 48 19.25 -13.34 -21.62
C LEU A 48 18.86 -14.05 -20.30
N VAL A 49 19.68 -14.94 -19.77
CA VAL A 49 19.44 -15.57 -18.47
C VAL A 49 19.39 -14.52 -17.36
N ILE A 50 20.38 -13.63 -17.30
CA ILE A 50 20.42 -12.55 -16.29
C ILE A 50 19.19 -11.64 -16.40
N VAL A 51 18.87 -11.19 -17.61
CA VAL A 51 17.70 -10.34 -17.87
C VAL A 51 16.41 -11.08 -17.49
N GLY A 52 16.28 -12.35 -17.87
CA GLY A 52 15.13 -13.18 -17.53
C GLY A 52 14.93 -13.32 -16.02
N ILE A 53 16.01 -13.51 -15.25
CA ILE A 53 15.97 -13.55 -13.78
C ILE A 53 15.46 -12.18 -13.23
N LEU A 54 16.06 -11.08 -13.64
CA LEU A 54 15.71 -9.75 -13.15
C LEU A 54 14.26 -9.39 -13.46
N VAL A 55 13.78 -9.68 -14.68
CA VAL A 55 12.40 -9.42 -15.08
C VAL A 55 11.43 -10.33 -14.31
N SER A 56 11.75 -11.62 -14.13
CA SER A 56 10.94 -12.56 -13.34
C SER A 56 10.83 -12.11 -11.88
N MET A 57 11.94 -11.72 -11.25
CA MET A 57 11.95 -11.22 -9.86
C MET A 57 11.09 -9.98 -9.73
N SER A 58 11.19 -9.04 -10.67
CA SER A 58 10.35 -7.85 -10.71
C SER A 58 8.87 -8.21 -10.86
N GLY A 59 8.55 -9.18 -11.70
CA GLY A 59 7.19 -9.71 -11.88
C GLY A 59 6.64 -10.34 -10.59
N ILE A 60 7.44 -11.14 -9.90
CA ILE A 60 7.06 -11.75 -8.60
C ILE A 60 6.83 -10.67 -7.54
N TYR A 61 7.70 -9.66 -7.47
CA TYR A 61 7.53 -8.52 -6.57
C TYR A 61 6.20 -7.80 -6.81
N LEU A 62 5.89 -7.50 -8.08
CA LEU A 62 4.63 -6.87 -8.46
C LEU A 62 3.42 -7.77 -8.17
N ALA A 63 3.53 -9.08 -8.38
CA ALA A 63 2.46 -10.03 -8.07
C ALA A 63 2.19 -10.13 -6.57
N ASN A 64 3.22 -10.17 -5.74
CA ASN A 64 3.08 -10.12 -4.28
C ASN A 64 2.35 -8.87 -3.81
N ARG A 65 2.55 -7.75 -4.50
CA ARG A 65 1.97 -6.46 -4.15
C ARG A 65 0.53 -6.29 -4.65
N TRP A 66 0.22 -6.73 -5.89
CA TRP A 66 -1.03 -6.39 -6.58
C TRP A 66 -1.98 -7.56 -6.81
N VAL A 67 -1.49 -8.79 -6.72
CA VAL A 67 -2.27 -10.00 -7.03
C VAL A 67 -2.52 -10.86 -5.80
N ARG A 68 -1.52 -10.99 -4.93
CA ARG A 68 -1.60 -11.86 -3.75
C ARG A 68 -2.69 -11.41 -2.78
N LYS A 69 -3.57 -12.35 -2.42
CA LYS A 69 -4.64 -12.13 -1.43
C LYS A 69 -4.22 -12.58 -0.02
N PRO A 70 -4.77 -12.02 1.08
CA PRO A 70 -5.67 -10.85 1.04
C PRO A 70 -4.91 -9.57 0.68
N ARG A 71 -5.51 -8.78 -0.21
CA ARG A 71 -4.94 -7.47 -0.57
C ARG A 71 -5.21 -6.44 0.53
N PRO A 72 -4.42 -5.35 0.60
CA PRO A 72 -4.62 -4.30 1.60
C PRO A 72 -6.05 -3.77 1.63
N GLU A 73 -6.66 -3.53 0.46
CA GLU A 73 -8.04 -3.05 0.36
C GLU A 73 -9.05 -4.04 0.92
N ASP A 74 -8.88 -5.35 0.68
CA ASP A 74 -9.78 -6.39 1.19
C ASP A 74 -9.70 -6.44 2.73
N SER A 75 -8.49 -6.40 3.28
CA SER A 75 -8.24 -6.44 4.72
C SER A 75 -8.79 -5.20 5.44
N LEU A 76 -8.61 -4.01 4.86
CA LEU A 76 -9.16 -2.77 5.41
C LEU A 76 -10.68 -2.74 5.34
N ALA A 77 -11.26 -3.14 4.21
CA ALA A 77 -12.70 -3.21 4.01
C ALA A 77 -13.36 -4.15 5.04
N GLU A 78 -12.77 -5.33 5.26
CA GLU A 78 -13.27 -6.31 6.23
C GLU A 78 -13.17 -5.77 7.66
N ALA A 79 -12.05 -5.16 8.04
CA ALA A 79 -11.85 -4.60 9.38
C ALA A 79 -12.81 -3.43 9.71
N LEU A 80 -13.23 -2.69 8.69
CA LEU A 80 -14.06 -1.50 8.84
C LEU A 80 -15.52 -1.71 8.44
N LYS A 81 -15.93 -2.89 7.97
CA LYS A 81 -17.28 -3.17 7.42
C LYS A 81 -18.43 -2.83 8.36
N THR A 82 -18.19 -2.86 9.67
CA THR A 82 -19.18 -2.57 10.69
C THR A 82 -19.29 -1.09 11.05
N LEU A 83 -18.52 -0.22 10.40
CA LEU A 83 -18.70 1.23 10.53
C LEU A 83 -19.98 1.64 9.82
N GLY A 84 -20.74 2.53 10.48
CA GLY A 84 -22.02 3.04 9.96
C GLY A 84 -21.88 3.98 8.77
N ASP A 85 -22.99 4.63 8.43
CA ASP A 85 -23.01 5.67 7.41
C ASP A 85 -22.17 6.88 7.84
N GLY A 86 -21.62 7.59 6.84
CA GLY A 86 -20.68 8.69 7.07
C GLY A 86 -19.21 8.27 7.13
N TYR A 87 -18.90 6.99 6.87
CA TYR A 87 -17.54 6.52 6.63
C TYR A 87 -17.38 6.08 5.17
N ASN A 88 -16.39 6.64 4.47
CA ASN A 88 -16.09 6.28 3.08
C ASN A 88 -14.61 5.92 2.96
N LEU A 89 -14.32 4.76 2.38
CA LEU A 89 -12.97 4.24 2.22
C LEU A 89 -12.56 4.32 0.76
N TYR A 90 -11.49 5.07 0.49
CA TYR A 90 -10.93 5.30 -0.84
C TYR A 90 -9.60 4.60 -0.98
N HIS A 91 -9.45 3.83 -2.08
CA HIS A 91 -8.25 3.06 -2.34
C HIS A 91 -7.56 3.51 -3.62
N TYR A 92 -6.21 3.57 -3.59
CA TYR A 92 -5.37 3.84 -4.74
C TYR A 92 -5.73 5.14 -5.46
N THR A 93 -6.06 6.17 -4.67
CA THR A 93 -6.31 7.50 -5.18
C THR A 93 -5.12 8.00 -6.02
N SER A 94 -5.34 8.97 -6.89
CA SER A 94 -4.24 9.67 -7.58
C SER A 94 -3.35 10.48 -6.62
N LEU A 95 -3.81 10.65 -5.39
CA LEU A 95 -3.09 11.27 -4.29
C LEU A 95 -2.00 10.33 -3.76
N LYS A 96 -1.02 10.84 -3.05
CA LYS A 96 0.07 10.02 -2.49
C LYS A 96 -0.37 9.07 -1.37
N GLY A 97 -1.49 9.33 -0.71
CA GLY A 97 -2.12 8.40 0.24
C GLY A 97 -2.80 7.25 -0.51
N LYS A 98 -2.31 6.02 -0.34
CA LYS A 98 -2.87 4.83 -1.02
C LYS A 98 -4.26 4.46 -0.52
N HIS A 99 -4.52 4.68 0.77
CA HIS A 99 -5.77 4.33 1.44
C HIS A 99 -6.19 5.51 2.32
N ILE A 100 -7.34 6.07 2.04
CA ILE A 100 -7.88 7.24 2.75
C ILE A 100 -9.26 6.89 3.28
N LEU A 101 -9.46 7.07 4.58
CA LEU A 101 -10.75 6.94 5.23
C LEU A 101 -11.31 8.33 5.51
N LEU A 102 -12.40 8.70 4.85
CA LEU A 102 -13.22 9.86 5.21
C LEU A 102 -14.14 9.44 6.35
N MET A 103 -14.08 10.20 7.43
CA MET A 103 -14.84 9.99 8.66
C MET A 103 -15.79 11.18 8.87
N PRO A 104 -16.83 11.03 9.69
CA PRO A 104 -17.72 12.16 10.02
C PRO A 104 -17.01 13.39 10.60
N ASN A 105 -15.83 13.20 11.19
CA ASN A 105 -15.07 14.22 11.91
C ASN A 105 -13.70 14.55 11.28
N GLY A 106 -13.42 14.08 10.08
CA GLY A 106 -12.16 14.37 9.40
C GLY A 106 -11.70 13.27 8.44
N ILE A 107 -10.44 13.29 8.10
CA ILE A 107 -9.82 12.35 7.16
C ILE A 107 -8.73 11.59 7.90
N MET A 108 -8.59 10.30 7.63
CA MET A 108 -7.49 9.48 8.11
C MET A 108 -6.75 8.83 6.94
N VAL A 109 -5.46 9.12 6.81
CA VAL A 109 -4.57 8.43 5.86
C VAL A 109 -4.08 7.15 6.51
N LEU A 110 -4.32 6.02 5.86
CA LEU A 110 -3.92 4.70 6.34
C LEU A 110 -2.66 4.24 5.58
N GLU A 111 -1.52 4.26 6.27
CA GLU A 111 -0.28 3.66 5.75
C GLU A 111 -0.29 2.17 6.10
N THR A 112 -0.35 1.32 5.08
CA THR A 112 -0.52 -0.13 5.27
C THR A 112 0.78 -0.89 5.08
N ILE A 113 1.05 -1.85 5.97
CA ILE A 113 2.22 -2.72 5.94
C ILE A 113 1.74 -4.17 5.95
N ASN A 114 2.02 -4.90 4.87
CA ASN A 114 1.63 -6.30 4.74
C ASN A 114 2.85 -7.23 4.84
N LEU A 115 3.54 -7.16 5.97
CA LEU A 115 4.76 -7.92 6.24
C LEU A 115 4.58 -8.84 7.45
N ALA A 116 5.05 -10.08 7.32
CA ALA A 116 5.18 -11.02 8.43
C ALA A 116 6.50 -10.81 9.17
N GLY A 117 6.50 -10.85 10.48
CA GLY A 117 7.72 -10.75 11.30
C GLY A 117 7.53 -9.96 12.58
N GLU A 118 8.64 -9.74 13.27
CA GLU A 118 8.69 -8.98 14.51
C GLU A 118 9.20 -7.57 14.21
N PHE A 119 8.38 -6.56 14.53
CA PHE A 119 8.66 -5.16 14.27
C PHE A 119 8.65 -4.38 15.57
N SER A 120 9.64 -3.56 15.80
CA SER A 120 9.68 -2.69 16.95
C SER A 120 9.93 -1.25 16.57
N TYR A 121 9.26 -0.33 17.29
CA TYR A 121 9.54 1.09 17.22
C TYR A 121 9.97 1.55 18.62
N LEU A 122 11.26 1.83 18.75
CA LEU A 122 11.89 2.22 20.00
C LEU A 122 12.89 3.36 19.74
N ASN A 123 12.93 4.35 20.61
CA ASN A 123 13.87 5.48 20.52
C ASN A 123 13.85 6.21 19.16
N GLY A 124 12.65 6.39 18.59
CA GLY A 124 12.48 7.10 17.32
C GLY A 124 12.82 6.31 16.06
N ARG A 125 13.09 5.02 16.16
CA ARG A 125 13.52 4.20 15.01
C ARG A 125 12.74 2.90 14.90
N TRP A 126 12.42 2.53 13.67
CA TRP A 126 11.92 1.22 13.34
C TRP A 126 13.05 0.19 13.27
N LYS A 127 12.80 -0.99 13.80
CA LYS A 127 13.65 -2.16 13.66
C LYS A 127 12.81 -3.35 13.25
N GLU A 128 13.35 -4.15 12.36
CA GLU A 128 12.79 -5.42 11.91
C GLU A 128 13.75 -6.53 12.33
N LYS A 129 13.24 -7.56 13.00
CA LYS A 129 14.07 -8.71 13.37
C LYS A 129 14.28 -9.57 12.13
N MET A 130 15.54 -9.62 11.68
CA MET A 130 15.94 -10.41 10.51
C MET A 130 16.20 -11.85 10.90
N ASN A 131 15.65 -12.79 10.14
CA ASN A 131 16.03 -14.20 10.13
C ASN A 131 16.32 -14.64 8.69
N LEU A 132 16.90 -15.85 8.51
CA LEU A 132 17.29 -16.34 7.18
C LEU A 132 16.12 -16.33 6.18
N GLY A 133 14.93 -16.80 6.61
CA GLY A 133 13.73 -16.77 5.76
C GLY A 133 13.27 -15.34 5.41
N ARG A 134 13.45 -14.37 6.31
CA ARG A 134 13.15 -12.97 6.03
C ARG A 134 14.19 -12.35 5.09
N ALA A 135 15.46 -12.69 5.24
CA ALA A 135 16.51 -12.21 4.34
C ALA A 135 16.27 -12.64 2.87
N ILE A 136 15.81 -13.87 2.64
CA ILE A 136 15.44 -14.34 1.30
C ILE A 136 14.21 -13.57 0.78
N ARG A 137 13.17 -13.41 1.60
CA ARG A 137 11.97 -12.66 1.23
C ARG A 137 12.21 -11.18 1.01
N TYR A 138 13.25 -10.62 1.64
CA TYR A 138 13.63 -9.22 1.49
C TYR A 138 13.87 -8.81 0.02
N LEU A 139 14.29 -9.74 -0.85
CA LEU A 139 14.46 -9.48 -2.28
C LEU A 139 13.15 -9.50 -3.07
N LEU A 140 12.12 -10.16 -2.57
CA LEU A 140 10.86 -10.44 -3.30
C LEU A 140 9.64 -9.76 -2.69
N GLU A 141 9.76 -9.18 -1.50
CA GLU A 141 8.68 -8.54 -0.77
C GLU A 141 8.97 -7.05 -0.54
N GLU A 142 7.94 -6.33 -0.14
CA GLU A 142 8.09 -4.95 0.32
C GLU A 142 8.96 -4.88 1.58
N HIS A 143 9.65 -3.77 1.75
CA HIS A 143 10.46 -3.49 2.94
C HIS A 143 9.66 -2.60 3.89
N LEU A 144 9.95 -2.70 5.18
CA LEU A 144 9.32 -1.86 6.19
C LEU A 144 9.58 -0.36 5.89
N GLY A 145 10.79 0.00 5.52
CA GLY A 145 11.18 1.39 5.28
C GLY A 145 10.96 2.28 6.50
N ASP A 146 10.51 3.51 6.25
CA ASP A 146 10.07 4.43 7.29
C ASP A 146 8.59 4.80 7.10
N PRO A 147 7.66 4.03 7.68
CA PRO A 147 6.24 4.27 7.53
C PRO A 147 5.76 5.56 8.20
N ILE A 148 6.49 6.09 9.21
CA ILE A 148 6.15 7.37 9.83
C ILE A 148 6.38 8.51 8.84
N THR A 149 7.55 8.54 8.21
CA THR A 149 7.86 9.55 7.19
C THR A 149 6.91 9.43 5.99
N SER A 150 6.59 8.22 5.56
CA SER A 150 5.62 7.98 4.48
C SER A 150 4.23 8.52 4.81
N ALA A 151 3.71 8.21 6.00
CA ALA A 151 2.41 8.70 6.46
C ALA A 151 2.37 10.23 6.59
N ARG A 152 3.42 10.85 7.13
CA ARG A 152 3.54 12.31 7.24
C ARG A 152 3.56 12.99 5.87
N ARG A 153 4.29 12.43 4.90
CA ARG A 153 4.31 12.96 3.52
C ARG A 153 2.93 12.86 2.90
N ALA A 154 2.26 11.72 3.04
CA ALA A 154 0.92 11.54 2.50
C ALA A 154 -0.09 12.54 3.09
N VAL A 155 -0.04 12.80 4.40
CA VAL A 155 -0.86 13.84 5.05
C VAL A 155 -0.55 15.23 4.51
N LYS A 156 0.75 15.58 4.40
CA LYS A 156 1.16 16.90 3.87
C LYS A 156 0.69 17.10 2.44
N ASP A 157 0.86 16.09 1.59
CA ASP A 157 0.47 16.16 0.20
C ASP A 157 -1.06 16.24 0.04
N LEU A 158 -1.80 15.43 0.80
CA LEU A 158 -3.26 15.48 0.82
C LEU A 158 -3.78 16.86 1.26
N LYS A 159 -3.19 17.43 2.32
CA LYS A 159 -3.54 18.77 2.80
C LYS A 159 -3.30 19.83 1.70
N GLY A 160 -2.14 19.78 1.05
CA GLY A 160 -1.84 20.69 -0.06
C GLY A 160 -2.83 20.58 -1.21
N GLN A 161 -3.21 19.38 -1.59
CA GLN A 161 -4.16 19.15 -2.69
C GLN A 161 -5.59 19.58 -2.34
N ILE A 162 -6.04 19.35 -1.10
CA ILE A 162 -7.33 19.85 -0.62
C ILE A 162 -7.34 21.39 -0.68
N HIS A 163 -6.32 22.06 -0.17
CA HIS A 163 -6.21 23.52 -0.23
C HIS A 163 -6.21 24.04 -1.67
N THR A 164 -5.47 23.42 -2.57
CA THR A 164 -5.41 23.84 -3.97
C THR A 164 -6.75 23.65 -4.69
N SER A 165 -7.48 22.56 -4.37
CA SER A 165 -8.69 22.18 -5.10
C SER A 165 -9.97 22.74 -4.51
N LEU A 166 -10.05 22.91 -3.19
CA LEU A 166 -11.25 23.29 -2.45
C LEU A 166 -11.13 24.65 -1.74
N GLY A 167 -9.93 25.26 -1.77
CA GLY A 167 -9.65 26.55 -1.16
C GLY A 167 -8.99 26.47 0.22
N GLU A 168 -8.22 27.50 0.56
CA GLU A 168 -7.46 27.55 1.82
C GLU A 168 -8.33 27.71 3.08
N SER A 169 -9.56 28.22 2.91
CA SER A 169 -10.50 28.39 4.03
C SER A 169 -11.04 27.07 4.58
N LEU A 170 -10.90 25.97 3.84
CA LEU A 170 -11.41 24.66 4.25
C LEU A 170 -10.44 23.98 5.24
N SER A 171 -10.71 24.16 6.54
CA SER A 171 -9.93 23.52 7.60
C SER A 171 -10.56 22.17 7.98
N VAL A 172 -9.89 21.07 7.62
CA VAL A 172 -10.32 19.71 7.93
C VAL A 172 -9.24 19.00 8.72
N PRO A 173 -9.57 18.32 9.83
CA PRO A 173 -8.63 17.46 10.54
C PRO A 173 -8.15 16.32 9.65
N ILE A 174 -6.86 16.25 9.40
CA ILE A 174 -6.24 15.15 8.64
C ILE A 174 -5.29 14.41 9.56
N LEU A 175 -5.63 13.20 9.87
CA LEU A 175 -4.87 12.28 10.73
C LEU A 175 -4.18 11.21 9.88
N SER A 176 -3.27 10.46 10.48
CA SER A 176 -2.70 9.27 9.87
C SER A 176 -2.60 8.14 10.87
N ALA A 177 -2.62 6.90 10.38
CA ALA A 177 -2.36 5.70 11.15
C ALA A 177 -1.52 4.71 10.34
N ILE A 178 -0.66 3.96 11.02
CA ILE A 178 0.12 2.87 10.44
C ILE A 178 -0.57 1.56 10.80
N VAL A 179 -0.95 0.79 9.78
CA VAL A 179 -1.76 -0.43 9.93
C VAL A 179 -1.03 -1.64 9.40
N PHE A 180 -0.68 -2.56 10.29
CA PHE A 180 -0.12 -3.85 9.93
C PHE A 180 -1.23 -4.82 9.58
N LEU A 181 -1.22 -5.32 8.34
CA LEU A 181 -2.26 -6.17 7.79
C LEU A 181 -1.97 -7.66 8.00
N HIS A 182 -0.69 -8.03 8.02
CA HIS A 182 -0.32 -9.44 8.09
C HIS A 182 -0.61 -10.04 9.47
N PRO A 183 -1.32 -11.18 9.57
CA PRO A 183 -1.69 -11.78 10.87
C PRO A 183 -0.48 -12.17 11.72
N LEU A 184 0.63 -12.60 11.10
CA LEU A 184 1.87 -12.97 11.78
C LEU A 184 2.77 -11.77 12.13
N ALA A 185 2.32 -10.53 11.90
CA ALA A 185 3.07 -9.37 12.37
C ALA A 185 3.00 -9.28 13.90
N GLN A 186 4.13 -9.16 14.55
CA GLN A 186 4.26 -8.90 15.98
C GLN A 186 4.81 -7.49 16.17
N LEU A 187 4.17 -6.70 17.03
CA LEU A 187 4.46 -5.28 17.18
C LEU A 187 4.86 -4.96 18.61
N GLU A 188 6.03 -4.35 18.77
CA GLU A 188 6.43 -3.67 19.99
C GLU A 188 6.65 -2.17 19.69
N VAL A 189 5.65 -1.34 20.03
CA VAL A 189 5.66 0.07 19.66
C VAL A 189 5.59 0.92 20.92
N LYS A 190 6.62 1.73 21.15
CA LYS A 190 6.71 2.67 22.28
C LYS A 190 7.05 4.06 21.78
N GLY A 191 6.24 5.04 22.13
CA GLY A 191 6.50 6.46 21.83
C GLY A 191 6.43 6.81 20.34
N ALA A 192 5.65 6.08 19.52
CA ALA A 192 5.45 6.44 18.13
C ALA A 192 4.61 7.72 18.01
N PRO A 193 5.02 8.69 17.16
CA PRO A 193 4.31 9.96 16.98
C PRO A 193 3.03 9.83 16.15
N ILE A 194 2.81 8.68 15.54
CA ILE A 194 1.62 8.31 14.76
C ILE A 194 1.07 7.03 15.35
N PRO A 195 -0.26 6.89 15.52
CA PRO A 195 -0.86 5.66 15.97
C PRO A 195 -0.51 4.46 15.09
N VAL A 196 -0.12 3.36 15.73
CA VAL A 196 0.25 2.10 15.06
C VAL A 196 -0.63 0.99 15.60
N CYS A 197 -1.24 0.22 14.72
CA CYS A 197 -2.04 -0.93 15.13
C CYS A 197 -1.96 -2.10 14.13
N LYS A 198 -2.44 -3.26 14.56
CA LYS A 198 -2.82 -4.34 13.66
C LYS A 198 -4.22 -4.08 13.12
N VAL A 199 -4.53 -4.66 11.97
CA VAL A 199 -5.80 -4.45 11.26
C VAL A 199 -7.04 -4.80 12.10
N ASP A 200 -6.95 -5.80 12.97
CA ASP A 200 -8.02 -6.21 13.90
C ASP A 200 -8.39 -5.12 14.93
N LYS A 201 -7.45 -4.24 15.24
CA LYS A 201 -7.66 -3.10 16.17
C LYS A 201 -8.01 -1.79 15.47
N LEU A 202 -7.95 -1.74 14.14
CA LEU A 202 -8.16 -0.52 13.36
C LEU A 202 -9.51 0.13 13.64
N ARG A 203 -10.61 -0.66 13.70
CA ARG A 203 -11.94 -0.14 13.98
C ARG A 203 -12.01 0.68 15.27
N LYS A 204 -11.36 0.21 16.35
CA LYS A 204 -11.35 0.93 17.63
C LYS A 204 -10.58 2.24 17.54
N MET A 205 -9.57 2.30 16.68
CA MET A 205 -8.74 3.48 16.48
C MET A 205 -9.46 4.58 15.68
N VAL A 206 -10.26 4.21 14.68
CA VAL A 206 -10.93 5.19 13.82
C VAL A 206 -12.21 5.78 14.42
N VAL A 207 -12.76 5.16 15.45
CA VAL A 207 -13.92 5.68 16.18
C VAL A 207 -13.47 6.75 17.18
N ILE A 208 -13.28 7.97 16.70
CA ILE A 208 -12.80 9.13 17.49
C ILE A 208 -14.00 9.98 17.89
N LYS A 209 -14.07 10.32 19.18
CA LYS A 209 -15.05 11.27 19.69
C LYS A 209 -14.56 12.71 19.41
N ALA A 210 -14.99 13.28 18.32
CA ALA A 210 -14.69 14.67 17.93
C ALA A 210 -15.89 15.28 17.23
N PRO A 211 -15.98 16.62 17.16
CA PRO A 211 -17.05 17.31 16.44
C PRO A 211 -17.12 16.83 14.99
N LYS A 212 -18.32 16.67 14.48
CA LYS A 212 -18.55 16.30 13.08
C LYS A 212 -18.24 17.49 12.17
N LEU A 213 -17.82 17.19 10.96
CA LEU A 213 -17.71 18.18 9.89
C LEU A 213 -19.11 18.70 9.53
N ALA A 214 -19.18 19.95 9.05
CA ALA A 214 -20.39 20.46 8.44
C ALA A 214 -20.77 19.59 7.22
N PRO A 215 -22.06 19.33 6.97
CA PRO A 215 -22.48 18.46 5.86
C PRO A 215 -21.90 18.89 4.51
N GLU A 216 -21.87 20.20 4.22
CA GLU A 216 -21.35 20.75 2.97
C GLU A 216 -19.85 20.46 2.81
N VAL A 217 -19.08 20.58 3.90
CA VAL A 217 -17.64 20.30 3.93
C VAL A 217 -17.39 18.81 3.68
N TYR A 218 -18.19 17.96 4.34
CA TYR A 218 -18.10 16.51 4.14
C TYR A 218 -18.34 16.11 2.68
N GLU A 219 -19.41 16.64 2.06
CA GLU A 219 -19.78 16.37 0.66
C GLU A 219 -18.70 16.87 -0.34
N GLN A 220 -18.17 18.08 -0.11
CA GLN A 220 -17.08 18.61 -0.94
C GLN A 220 -15.84 17.70 -0.92
N ILE A 221 -15.45 17.23 0.27
CA ILE A 221 -14.32 16.32 0.43
C ILE A 221 -14.61 14.94 -0.19
N SER A 222 -15.82 14.42 0.01
CA SER A 222 -16.24 13.14 -0.58
C SER A 222 -16.13 13.20 -2.11
N SER A 223 -16.70 14.24 -2.72
CA SER A 223 -16.64 14.46 -4.17
C SER A 223 -15.21 14.61 -4.70
N PHE A 224 -14.35 15.32 -3.99
CA PHE A 224 -12.94 15.47 -4.32
C PHE A 224 -12.19 14.12 -4.28
N LEU A 225 -12.40 13.33 -3.23
CA LEU A 225 -11.76 12.02 -3.08
C LEU A 225 -12.29 11.00 -4.10
N GLU A 226 -13.57 11.04 -4.42
CA GLU A 226 -14.17 10.21 -5.48
C GLU A 226 -13.54 10.50 -6.84
N LYS A 227 -13.46 11.76 -7.25
CA LYS A 227 -12.77 12.16 -8.49
C LYS A 227 -11.31 11.73 -8.50
N SER A 228 -10.60 11.87 -7.39
CA SER A 228 -9.21 11.45 -7.25
C SER A 228 -9.00 9.94 -7.29
N THR A 229 -10.06 9.15 -7.07
CA THR A 229 -10.01 7.69 -7.08
C THR A 229 -10.42 7.11 -8.43
N LEU A 230 -11.46 7.66 -9.04
CA LEU A 230 -12.11 7.09 -10.22
C LEU A 230 -11.70 7.79 -11.54
N GLY A 231 -11.10 8.98 -11.47
CA GLY A 231 -10.53 9.72 -12.60
C GLY A 231 -9.09 9.33 -12.84
#